data_5fe3bb49f91d5796c7369c62bc9102a2
#
_entry.id   5fe3bb49f91d5796c7369c62bc9102a2
#
_cell.length_a   1.000
_cell.length_b   1.000
_cell.length_c   1.000
_cell.angle_alpha   90.00
_cell.angle_beta   90.00
_cell.angle_gamma   90.00
#
_symmetry.space_group_name_H-M   'P 1'
#
loop_
_entity.id
_entity.type
_entity.pdbx_description
1 polymer ?
#
loop_
_entity_poly.entity_id
_entity_poly.type
_entity_poly.pdbx_seq_one_letter_code
_entity_poly.pdbx_strand_id
1 'polypeptide(L)'
;MVDAPIPQKPEGAEELEKQGISELVKALHDHTDPQVRQYAAYLLGQAKSPRAIQPLIEALADFDKSVREQATLALSAIGKAAIEPLAEAMKEPKWETRYRAAEALGKIADEKAVKPLIQGLRDNRDHVRYMAAKGLHEIGDSDAVDPLIVLLKDENVYVRLMVVHALAALGGKKVNAALTAALESEQEEKVKSVI
;
A
#
# COMPACT_ATOMS: atom_id res chain seq x y z
N MET A 1 11.72 2.78 10.35
CA MET A 1 11.49 1.44 9.75
C MET A 1 10.76 0.62 10.78
N VAL A 2 9.51 0.29 10.55
CA VAL A 2 8.80 -0.69 11.40
C VAL A 2 9.15 -2.05 10.82
N ASP A 3 9.89 -2.86 11.58
CA ASP A 3 10.19 -4.22 11.14
C ASP A 3 8.87 -4.96 10.91
N ALA A 4 8.73 -5.54 9.72
CA ALA A 4 7.57 -6.35 9.39
C ALA A 4 7.45 -7.48 10.43
N PRO A 5 6.23 -7.75 10.93
CA PRO A 5 6.05 -8.84 11.88
C PRO A 5 6.55 -10.14 11.27
N ILE A 6 7.38 -10.85 12.02
CA ILE A 6 7.89 -12.16 11.61
C ILE A 6 6.72 -13.13 11.63
N PRO A 7 6.37 -13.77 10.50
CA PRO A 7 5.29 -14.75 10.48
C PRO A 7 5.66 -15.99 11.31
N GLN A 8 4.63 -16.72 11.74
CA GLN A 8 4.85 -17.99 12.42
C GLN A 8 5.61 -18.94 11.48
N LYS A 9 6.65 -19.58 12.00
CA LYS A 9 7.45 -20.56 11.26
C LYS A 9 6.58 -21.79 10.97
N PRO A 10 6.40 -22.17 9.69
CA PRO A 10 5.73 -23.43 9.34
C PRO A 10 6.61 -24.62 9.65
N GLU A 11 6.02 -25.81 9.62
CA GLU A 11 6.79 -27.06 9.61
C GLU A 11 7.73 -27.09 8.40
N GLY A 12 8.98 -27.45 8.59
CA GLY A 12 10.01 -27.41 7.53
C GLY A 12 10.60 -26.04 7.22
N ALA A 13 10.32 -25.00 8.03
CA ALA A 13 10.85 -23.64 7.82
C ALA A 13 12.39 -23.60 7.74
N GLU A 14 13.09 -24.45 8.53
CA GLU A 14 14.56 -24.53 8.50
C GLU A 14 15.12 -24.91 7.13
N GLU A 15 14.36 -25.72 6.38
CA GLU A 15 14.76 -26.08 5.02
C GLU A 15 14.50 -24.93 4.05
N LEU A 16 13.37 -24.23 4.20
CA LEU A 16 13.09 -23.02 3.41
C LEU A 16 14.16 -21.93 3.61
N GLU A 17 14.64 -21.73 4.83
CA GLU A 17 15.66 -20.74 5.14
C GLU A 17 17.02 -20.98 4.44
N LYS A 18 17.28 -22.23 4.05
CA LYS A 18 18.50 -22.60 3.31
C LYS A 18 18.35 -22.47 1.79
N GLN A 19 17.12 -22.23 1.30
CA GLN A 19 16.82 -22.21 -0.13
C GLN A 19 17.23 -20.90 -0.78
N GLY A 20 17.54 -20.99 -2.08
CA GLY A 20 17.77 -19.82 -2.92
C GLY A 20 16.49 -19.14 -3.36
N ILE A 21 16.64 -17.97 -4.01
CA ILE A 21 15.48 -17.17 -4.48
C ILE A 21 14.53 -17.97 -5.37
N SER A 22 15.05 -18.80 -6.25
CA SER A 22 14.23 -19.57 -7.21
C SER A 22 13.32 -20.57 -6.50
N GLU A 23 13.84 -21.26 -5.49
CA GLU A 23 13.09 -22.24 -4.71
C GLU A 23 12.07 -21.56 -3.80
N LEU A 24 12.42 -20.39 -3.22
CA LEU A 24 11.48 -19.57 -2.44
C LEU A 24 10.34 -19.04 -3.31
N VAL A 25 10.63 -18.61 -4.54
CA VAL A 25 9.60 -18.19 -5.50
C VAL A 25 8.67 -19.37 -5.84
N LYS A 26 9.22 -20.56 -6.05
CA LYS A 26 8.42 -21.76 -6.28
C LYS A 26 7.54 -22.09 -5.07
N ALA A 27 8.09 -22.01 -3.85
CA ALA A 27 7.31 -22.21 -2.62
C ALA A 27 6.19 -21.17 -2.47
N LEU A 28 6.44 -19.90 -2.81
CA LEU A 28 5.44 -18.84 -2.78
C LEU A 28 4.26 -19.10 -3.71
N HIS A 29 4.50 -19.64 -4.91
CA HIS A 29 3.44 -19.85 -5.91
C HIS A 29 2.74 -21.20 -5.80
N ASP A 30 3.50 -22.28 -5.61
CA ASP A 30 3.02 -23.63 -5.81
C ASP A 30 2.63 -24.36 -4.52
N HIS A 31 3.05 -23.87 -3.35
CA HIS A 31 2.79 -24.59 -2.12
C HIS A 31 1.32 -24.50 -1.70
N THR A 32 0.73 -25.62 -1.31
CA THR A 32 -0.68 -25.70 -0.93
C THR A 32 -0.97 -25.02 0.40
N ASP A 33 -0.04 -25.10 1.36
CA ASP A 33 -0.16 -24.48 2.68
C ASP A 33 0.12 -22.96 2.61
N PRO A 34 -0.83 -22.10 2.96
CA PRO A 34 -0.66 -20.67 2.97
C PRO A 34 0.41 -20.19 3.99
N GLN A 35 0.66 -20.94 5.06
CA GLN A 35 1.71 -20.59 6.01
C GLN A 35 3.11 -20.69 5.37
N VAL A 36 3.32 -21.71 4.53
CA VAL A 36 4.56 -21.86 3.77
C VAL A 36 4.71 -20.76 2.73
N ARG A 37 3.63 -20.43 1.99
CA ARG A 37 3.66 -19.31 1.04
C ARG A 37 3.94 -17.97 1.72
N GLN A 38 3.30 -17.72 2.86
CA GLN A 38 3.54 -16.52 3.67
C GLN A 38 5.01 -16.44 4.12
N TYR A 39 5.56 -17.55 4.62
CA TYR A 39 6.94 -17.60 5.09
C TYR A 39 7.94 -17.42 3.94
N ALA A 40 7.66 -18.00 2.78
CA ALA A 40 8.45 -17.79 1.56
C ALA A 40 8.45 -16.30 1.13
N ALA A 41 7.28 -15.62 1.18
CA ALA A 41 7.19 -14.18 0.92
C ALA A 41 8.05 -13.37 1.92
N TYR A 42 8.04 -13.74 3.20
CA TYR A 42 8.87 -13.11 4.22
C TYR A 42 10.36 -13.25 3.89
N LEU A 43 10.83 -14.47 3.59
CA LEU A 43 12.24 -14.73 3.26
C LEU A 43 12.67 -13.99 1.99
N LEU A 44 11.81 -13.92 0.98
CA LEU A 44 12.05 -13.14 -0.24
C LEU A 44 12.20 -11.64 0.06
N GLY A 45 11.39 -11.12 0.98
CA GLY A 45 11.51 -9.74 1.45
C GLY A 45 12.83 -9.49 2.18
N GLN A 46 13.26 -10.42 3.05
CA GLN A 46 14.54 -10.34 3.76
C GLN A 46 15.73 -10.38 2.81
N ALA A 47 15.65 -11.18 1.77
CA ALA A 47 16.70 -11.28 0.75
C ALA A 47 16.88 -10.00 -0.07
N LYS A 48 15.87 -9.10 -0.10
CA LYS A 48 15.85 -7.84 -0.85
C LYS A 48 16.29 -7.96 -2.32
N SER A 49 16.06 -9.13 -2.91
CA SER A 49 16.47 -9.41 -4.28
C SER A 49 15.49 -8.79 -5.29
N PRO A 50 15.97 -8.04 -6.30
CA PRO A 50 15.09 -7.57 -7.38
C PRO A 50 14.35 -8.70 -8.11
N ARG A 51 14.91 -9.92 -8.12
CA ARG A 51 14.27 -11.10 -8.74
C ARG A 51 12.99 -11.54 -8.01
N ALA A 52 12.80 -11.12 -6.75
CA ALA A 52 11.62 -11.43 -5.97
C ALA A 52 10.44 -10.47 -6.24
N ILE A 53 10.68 -9.31 -6.88
CA ILE A 53 9.66 -8.26 -7.02
C ILE A 53 8.44 -8.77 -7.77
N GLN A 54 8.61 -9.28 -8.98
CA GLN A 54 7.48 -9.74 -9.81
C GLN A 54 6.71 -10.89 -9.15
N PRO A 55 7.36 -11.97 -8.63
CA PRO A 55 6.66 -12.99 -7.86
C PRO A 55 5.87 -12.47 -6.66
N LEU A 56 6.41 -11.49 -5.93
CA LEU A 56 5.71 -10.88 -4.81
C LEU A 56 4.53 -10.02 -5.25
N ILE A 57 4.60 -9.35 -6.41
CA ILE A 57 3.47 -8.61 -7.00
C ILE A 57 2.34 -9.59 -7.36
N GLU A 58 2.64 -10.74 -7.94
CA GLU A 58 1.66 -11.79 -8.24
C GLU A 58 1.00 -12.30 -6.96
N ALA A 59 1.77 -12.46 -5.88
CA ALA A 59 1.27 -12.85 -4.56
C ALA A 59 0.38 -11.78 -3.87
N LEU A 60 0.32 -10.53 -4.35
CA LEU A 60 -0.66 -9.54 -3.89
C LEU A 60 -2.12 -9.95 -4.20
N ALA A 61 -2.32 -10.91 -5.10
CA ALA A 61 -3.61 -11.48 -5.45
C ALA A 61 -3.82 -12.91 -4.89
N ASP A 62 -2.98 -13.38 -3.98
CA ASP A 62 -3.12 -14.70 -3.34
C ASP A 62 -4.49 -14.84 -2.68
N PHE A 63 -5.03 -16.05 -2.64
CA PHE A 63 -6.31 -16.34 -2.00
C PHE A 63 -6.28 -16.11 -0.50
N ASP A 64 -5.14 -16.38 0.15
CA ASP A 64 -4.96 -16.18 1.57
C ASP A 64 -4.57 -14.74 1.91
N LYS A 65 -5.25 -14.17 2.89
CA LYS A 65 -5.02 -12.80 3.33
C LYS A 65 -3.61 -12.59 3.89
N SER A 66 -3.10 -13.53 4.66
CA SER A 66 -1.79 -13.40 5.31
C SER A 66 -0.65 -13.42 4.30
N VAL A 67 -0.80 -14.18 3.21
CA VAL A 67 0.15 -14.20 2.08
C VAL A 67 0.16 -12.83 1.39
N ARG A 68 -1.04 -12.28 1.06
CA ARG A 68 -1.11 -10.93 0.45
C ARG A 68 -0.46 -9.86 1.33
N GLU A 69 -0.73 -9.88 2.63
CA GLU A 69 -0.15 -8.94 3.59
C GLU A 69 1.37 -9.08 3.66
N GLN A 70 1.87 -10.30 3.72
CA GLN A 70 3.30 -10.55 3.77
C GLN A 70 4.01 -10.16 2.47
N ALA A 71 3.40 -10.40 1.31
CA ALA A 71 3.91 -9.95 0.02
C ALA A 71 4.02 -8.40 -0.04
N THR A 72 3.00 -7.69 0.49
CA THR A 72 3.03 -6.22 0.60
C THR A 72 4.22 -5.75 1.46
N LEU A 73 4.43 -6.38 2.62
CA LEU A 73 5.53 -6.07 3.52
C LEU A 73 6.89 -6.39 2.89
N ALA A 74 6.98 -7.52 2.18
CA ALA A 74 8.19 -7.93 1.47
C ALA A 74 8.60 -6.92 0.37
N LEU A 75 7.63 -6.47 -0.43
CA LEU A 75 7.84 -5.44 -1.45
C LEU A 75 8.29 -4.11 -0.83
N SER A 76 7.68 -3.75 0.30
CA SER A 76 8.09 -2.55 1.06
C SER A 76 9.51 -2.67 1.60
N ALA A 77 9.92 -3.85 2.07
CA ALA A 77 11.27 -4.11 2.57
C ALA A 77 12.34 -4.10 1.45
N ILE A 78 11.97 -4.52 0.23
CA ILE A 78 12.82 -4.37 -0.96
C ILE A 78 13.04 -2.88 -1.28
N GLY A 79 12.02 -2.05 -1.07
CA GLY A 79 12.13 -0.60 -1.13
C GLY A 79 12.12 -0.06 -2.56
N LYS A 80 12.99 0.94 -2.83
CA LYS A 80 12.97 1.75 -4.07
C LYS A 80 12.93 0.96 -5.38
N ALA A 81 13.54 -0.21 -5.41
CA ALA A 81 13.55 -1.06 -6.62
C ALA A 81 12.15 -1.59 -6.98
N ALA A 82 11.22 -1.64 -6.03
CA ALA A 82 9.86 -2.10 -6.24
C ALA A 82 8.90 -1.00 -6.73
N ILE A 83 9.28 0.30 -6.70
CA ILE A 83 8.36 1.42 -6.97
C ILE A 83 7.77 1.34 -8.37
N GLU A 84 8.60 1.24 -9.41
CA GLU A 84 8.12 1.17 -10.80
C GLU A 84 7.25 -0.07 -11.07
N PRO A 85 7.66 -1.29 -10.66
CA PRO A 85 6.79 -2.46 -10.78
C PRO A 85 5.46 -2.32 -10.00
N LEU A 86 5.47 -1.71 -8.82
CA LEU A 86 4.26 -1.44 -8.04
C LEU A 86 3.35 -0.39 -8.71
N ALA A 87 3.94 0.64 -9.34
CA ALA A 87 3.19 1.61 -10.12
C ALA A 87 2.46 0.97 -11.32
N GLU A 88 3.07 -0.02 -11.97
CA GLU A 88 2.39 -0.82 -13.00
C GLU A 88 1.30 -1.72 -12.39
N ALA A 89 1.57 -2.33 -11.23
CA ALA A 89 0.57 -3.15 -10.52
C ALA A 89 -0.67 -2.34 -10.09
N MET A 90 -0.57 -1.03 -9.93
CA MET A 90 -1.74 -0.15 -9.71
C MET A 90 -2.67 -0.02 -10.93
N LYS A 91 -2.32 -0.57 -12.08
CA LYS A 91 -3.16 -0.61 -13.29
C LYS A 91 -3.84 -1.96 -13.50
N GLU A 92 -3.56 -2.94 -12.65
CA GLU A 92 -4.11 -4.31 -12.75
C GLU A 92 -5.65 -4.31 -12.64
N PRO A 93 -6.34 -5.23 -13.34
CA PRO A 93 -7.80 -5.32 -13.29
C PRO A 93 -8.35 -5.60 -11.89
N LYS A 94 -7.66 -6.42 -11.08
CA LYS A 94 -8.06 -6.77 -9.73
C LYS A 94 -7.80 -5.60 -8.79
N TRP A 95 -8.86 -5.08 -8.17
CA TRP A 95 -8.75 -3.94 -7.26
C TRP A 95 -7.94 -4.27 -5.99
N GLU A 96 -7.94 -5.52 -5.55
CA GLU A 96 -7.14 -5.99 -4.40
C GLU A 96 -5.65 -5.82 -4.68
N THR A 97 -5.20 -6.14 -5.89
CA THR A 97 -3.80 -5.92 -6.31
C THR A 97 -3.46 -4.43 -6.29
N ARG A 98 -4.34 -3.57 -6.86
CA ARG A 98 -4.14 -2.12 -6.86
C ARG A 98 -4.10 -1.53 -5.45
N TYR A 99 -5.00 -2.00 -4.57
CA TYR A 99 -5.02 -1.63 -3.15
C TYR A 99 -3.70 -1.97 -2.46
N ARG A 100 -3.22 -3.22 -2.62
CA ARG A 100 -1.97 -3.69 -2.01
C ARG A 100 -0.73 -3.02 -2.60
N ALA A 101 -0.75 -2.71 -3.90
CA ALA A 101 0.31 -1.95 -4.54
C ALA A 101 0.39 -0.52 -3.96
N ALA A 102 -0.76 0.16 -3.79
CA ALA A 102 -0.82 1.47 -3.15
C ALA A 102 -0.32 1.42 -1.69
N GLU A 103 -0.68 0.37 -0.95
CA GLU A 103 -0.20 0.14 0.42
C GLU A 103 1.33 -0.02 0.47
N ALA A 104 1.90 -0.83 -0.43
CA ALA A 104 3.34 -1.03 -0.50
C ALA A 104 4.08 0.26 -0.87
N LEU A 105 3.56 1.03 -1.84
CA LEU A 105 4.12 2.33 -2.24
C LEU A 105 4.14 3.32 -1.07
N GLY A 106 3.04 3.42 -0.32
CA GLY A 106 2.97 4.26 0.87
C GLY A 106 3.99 3.85 1.94
N LYS A 107 4.13 2.54 2.20
CA LYS A 107 5.11 2.01 3.17
C LYS A 107 6.57 2.22 2.73
N ILE A 108 6.87 2.25 1.43
CA ILE A 108 8.20 2.59 0.93
C ILE A 108 8.53 4.05 1.23
N ALA A 109 7.54 4.92 1.25
CA ALA A 109 7.62 6.32 1.61
C ALA A 109 8.71 7.10 0.83
N ASP A 110 8.80 6.86 -0.48
CA ASP A 110 9.73 7.55 -1.38
C ASP A 110 8.98 8.54 -2.28
N GLU A 111 9.59 9.69 -2.58
CA GLU A 111 9.02 10.72 -3.45
C GLU A 111 8.56 10.22 -4.82
N LYS A 112 9.23 9.20 -5.36
CA LYS A 112 8.87 8.59 -6.65
C LYS A 112 7.52 7.87 -6.62
N ALA A 113 7.02 7.50 -5.42
CA ALA A 113 5.71 6.89 -5.26
C ALA A 113 4.56 7.92 -5.30
N VAL A 114 4.84 9.23 -5.19
CA VAL A 114 3.81 10.28 -5.15
C VAL A 114 2.95 10.27 -6.40
N LYS A 115 3.54 10.28 -7.58
CA LYS A 115 2.80 10.30 -8.85
C LYS A 115 1.89 9.08 -9.06
N PRO A 116 2.35 7.84 -8.88
CA PRO A 116 1.48 6.66 -8.91
C PRO A 116 0.33 6.73 -7.90
N LEU A 117 0.58 7.18 -6.68
CA LEU A 117 -0.46 7.32 -5.66
C LEU A 117 -1.47 8.42 -6.00
N ILE A 118 -1.05 9.55 -6.57
CA ILE A 118 -1.96 10.58 -7.08
C ILE A 118 -2.88 10.01 -8.18
N GLN A 119 -2.40 9.13 -9.04
CA GLN A 119 -3.24 8.42 -9.99
C GLN A 119 -4.25 7.51 -9.30
N GLY A 120 -3.84 6.82 -8.23
CA GLY A 120 -4.70 5.97 -7.40
C GLY A 120 -5.84 6.72 -6.71
N LEU A 121 -5.73 8.03 -6.49
CA LEU A 121 -6.83 8.86 -5.97
C LEU A 121 -8.05 8.93 -6.91
N ARG A 122 -7.90 8.50 -8.17
CA ARG A 122 -8.97 8.47 -9.17
C ARG A 122 -9.49 7.06 -9.44
N ASP A 123 -9.13 6.10 -8.62
CA ASP A 123 -9.58 4.71 -8.80
C ASP A 123 -11.11 4.60 -8.63
N ASN A 124 -11.71 3.68 -9.36
CA ASN A 124 -13.14 3.40 -9.27
C ASN A 124 -13.53 2.71 -7.95
N ARG A 125 -12.57 2.15 -7.21
CA ARG A 125 -12.78 1.54 -5.89
C ARG A 125 -12.35 2.48 -4.78
N ASP A 126 -13.25 2.77 -3.89
CA ASP A 126 -13.04 3.61 -2.71
C ASP A 126 -11.88 3.11 -1.82
N HIS A 127 -11.75 1.80 -1.67
CA HIS A 127 -10.65 1.17 -0.94
C HIS A 127 -9.27 1.54 -1.53
N VAL A 128 -9.16 1.61 -2.86
CA VAL A 128 -7.91 2.01 -3.52
C VAL A 128 -7.67 3.51 -3.34
N ARG A 129 -8.71 4.36 -3.51
CA ARG A 129 -8.61 5.80 -3.25
C ARG A 129 -8.19 6.10 -1.82
N TYR A 130 -8.80 5.38 -0.85
CA TYR A 130 -8.43 5.46 0.57
C TYR A 130 -6.96 5.12 0.79
N MET A 131 -6.48 4.01 0.21
CA MET A 131 -5.10 3.56 0.41
C MET A 131 -4.10 4.48 -0.29
N ALA A 132 -4.46 5.04 -1.45
CA ALA A 132 -3.66 6.05 -2.13
C ALA A 132 -3.52 7.34 -1.30
N ALA A 133 -4.63 7.84 -0.72
CA ALA A 133 -4.60 8.99 0.17
C ALA A 133 -3.76 8.72 1.42
N LYS A 134 -3.87 7.51 2.00
CA LYS A 134 -3.04 7.09 3.13
C LYS A 134 -1.55 7.04 2.76
N GLY A 135 -1.21 6.48 1.59
CA GLY A 135 0.17 6.45 1.11
C GLY A 135 0.76 7.85 0.92
N LEU A 136 -0.02 8.78 0.38
CA LEU A 136 0.39 10.18 0.24
C LEU A 136 0.56 10.88 1.61
N HIS A 137 -0.27 10.53 2.59
CA HIS A 137 -0.09 11.00 3.97
C HIS A 137 1.24 10.53 4.56
N GLU A 138 1.60 9.25 4.37
CA GLU A 138 2.86 8.68 4.89
C GLU A 138 4.10 9.33 4.24
N ILE A 139 4.00 9.72 2.95
CA ILE A 139 5.11 10.38 2.23
C ILE A 139 5.21 11.85 2.63
N GLY A 140 4.10 12.54 2.79
CA GLY A 140 4.05 13.94 3.21
C GLY A 140 4.50 14.95 2.13
N ASP A 141 4.39 14.61 0.85
CA ASP A 141 4.80 15.49 -0.25
C ASP A 141 3.73 16.50 -0.62
N SER A 142 4.13 17.75 -0.78
CA SER A 142 3.23 18.88 -1.10
C SER A 142 2.53 18.78 -2.45
N ASP A 143 3.07 18.02 -3.41
CA ASP A 143 2.43 17.79 -4.72
C ASP A 143 1.09 17.05 -4.58
N ALA A 144 0.85 16.40 -3.44
CA ALA A 144 -0.40 15.73 -3.12
C ALA A 144 -1.54 16.69 -2.72
N VAL A 145 -1.25 17.95 -2.35
CA VAL A 145 -2.25 18.88 -1.80
C VAL A 145 -3.43 19.08 -2.74
N ASP A 146 -3.20 19.46 -3.98
CA ASP A 146 -4.27 19.74 -4.94
C ASP A 146 -5.10 18.49 -5.29
N PRO A 147 -4.49 17.35 -5.60
CA PRO A 147 -5.23 16.10 -5.78
C PRO A 147 -6.06 15.69 -4.57
N LEU A 148 -5.55 15.85 -3.35
CA LEU A 148 -6.27 15.51 -2.12
C LEU A 148 -7.45 16.45 -1.87
N ILE A 149 -7.32 17.77 -2.13
CA ILE A 149 -8.42 18.72 -1.98
C ILE A 149 -9.65 18.31 -2.82
N VAL A 150 -9.47 17.74 -4.00
CA VAL A 150 -10.57 17.24 -4.84
C VAL A 150 -11.36 16.14 -4.12
N LEU A 151 -10.68 15.28 -3.36
CA LEU A 151 -11.30 14.15 -2.65
C LEU A 151 -11.96 14.54 -1.32
N LEU A 152 -11.92 15.80 -0.89
CA LEU A 152 -12.77 16.27 0.21
C LEU A 152 -14.27 16.13 -0.09
N LYS A 153 -14.64 15.91 -1.36
CA LYS A 153 -16.00 15.63 -1.83
C LYS A 153 -16.22 14.19 -2.28
N ASP A 154 -15.35 13.26 -1.88
CA ASP A 154 -15.52 11.84 -2.22
C ASP A 154 -16.84 11.30 -1.67
N GLU A 155 -17.49 10.42 -2.42
CA GLU A 155 -18.74 9.78 -1.98
C GLU A 155 -18.56 8.95 -0.71
N ASN A 156 -17.38 8.34 -0.52
CA ASN A 156 -17.08 7.50 0.63
C ASN A 156 -16.56 8.31 1.81
N VAL A 157 -17.26 8.22 2.94
CA VAL A 157 -16.91 8.94 4.18
C VAL A 157 -15.50 8.61 4.69
N TYR A 158 -15.04 7.37 4.53
CA TYR A 158 -13.70 6.96 4.99
C TYR A 158 -12.59 7.54 4.10
N VAL A 159 -12.86 7.70 2.81
CA VAL A 159 -11.93 8.41 1.90
C VAL A 159 -11.83 9.87 2.32
N ARG A 160 -12.97 10.58 2.54
CA ARG A 160 -12.97 11.97 3.01
C ARG A 160 -12.20 12.11 4.32
N LEU A 161 -12.44 11.22 5.28
CA LEU A 161 -11.75 11.22 6.57
C LEU A 161 -10.22 11.08 6.42
N MET A 162 -9.77 10.13 5.59
CA MET A 162 -8.34 9.95 5.32
C MET A 162 -7.73 11.17 4.63
N VAL A 163 -8.46 11.77 3.69
CA VAL A 163 -8.03 12.99 3.00
C VAL A 163 -7.88 14.16 3.95
N VAL A 164 -8.82 14.34 4.89
CA VAL A 164 -8.71 15.39 5.93
C VAL A 164 -7.45 15.17 6.75
N HIS A 165 -7.18 13.94 7.20
CA HIS A 165 -5.95 13.63 7.94
C HIS A 165 -4.68 13.93 7.12
N ALA A 166 -4.68 13.54 5.84
CA ALA A 166 -3.54 13.77 4.95
C ALA A 166 -3.28 15.27 4.73
N LEU A 167 -4.34 16.03 4.45
CA LEU A 167 -4.26 17.48 4.27
C LEU A 167 -3.83 18.20 5.57
N ALA A 168 -4.40 17.83 6.71
CA ALA A 168 -4.03 18.43 8.00
C ALA A 168 -2.55 18.24 8.32
N ALA A 169 -1.98 17.08 7.99
CA ALA A 169 -0.55 16.82 8.16
C ALA A 169 0.32 17.66 7.21
N LEU A 170 -0.14 17.93 5.99
CA LEU A 170 0.58 18.76 5.02
C LEU A 170 0.50 20.26 5.38
N GLY A 171 -0.62 20.71 5.91
CA GLY A 171 -0.81 22.07 6.37
C GLY A 171 -0.76 23.15 5.27
N GLY A 172 -0.70 24.40 5.72
CA GLY A 172 -0.56 25.56 4.83
C GLY A 172 -1.87 26.31 4.53
N LYS A 173 -1.74 27.55 4.06
CA LYS A 173 -2.90 28.45 3.84
C LYS A 173 -3.95 27.88 2.91
N LYS A 174 -3.53 27.21 1.83
CA LYS A 174 -4.43 26.60 0.84
C LYS A 174 -5.21 25.43 1.45
N VAL A 175 -4.54 24.59 2.23
CA VAL A 175 -5.16 23.49 2.96
C VAL A 175 -6.18 24.01 3.95
N ASN A 176 -5.82 24.98 4.79
CA ASN A 176 -6.72 25.55 5.79
C ASN A 176 -7.99 26.15 5.14
N ALA A 177 -7.84 26.88 4.03
CA ALA A 177 -9.00 27.41 3.30
C ALA A 177 -9.89 26.29 2.73
N ALA A 178 -9.29 25.21 2.19
CA ALA A 178 -10.04 24.08 1.65
C ALA A 178 -10.78 23.28 2.74
N LEU A 179 -10.14 23.05 3.89
CA LEU A 179 -10.75 22.38 5.04
C LEU A 179 -11.89 23.20 5.62
N THR A 180 -11.71 24.53 5.79
CA THR A 180 -12.79 25.41 6.23
C THR A 180 -14.01 25.34 5.30
N ALA A 181 -13.81 25.41 3.98
CA ALA A 181 -14.89 25.30 3.00
C ALA A 181 -15.54 23.90 3.02
N ALA A 182 -14.75 22.84 3.25
CA ALA A 182 -15.28 21.49 3.37
C ALA A 182 -16.16 21.32 4.61
N LEU A 183 -15.77 21.90 5.75
CA LEU A 183 -16.54 21.88 7.00
C LEU A 183 -17.97 22.46 6.83
N GLU A 184 -18.10 23.54 6.07
CA GLU A 184 -19.40 24.16 5.81
C GLU A 184 -20.40 23.24 5.05
N SER A 185 -19.88 22.37 4.21
CA SER A 185 -20.69 21.48 3.35
C SER A 185 -20.75 20.02 3.83
N GLU A 186 -19.89 19.62 4.78
CA GLU A 186 -19.85 18.23 5.28
C GLU A 186 -21.11 17.90 6.09
N GLN A 187 -21.62 16.68 5.91
CA GLN A 187 -22.82 16.21 6.61
C GLN A 187 -22.48 15.20 7.71
N GLU A 188 -21.36 14.51 7.59
CA GLU A 188 -20.96 13.48 8.51
C GLU A 188 -20.23 14.06 9.72
N GLU A 189 -20.82 13.92 10.91
CA GLU A 189 -20.26 14.42 12.17
C GLU A 189 -18.86 13.87 12.45
N LYS A 190 -18.60 12.62 12.04
CA LYS A 190 -17.29 11.99 12.18
C LYS A 190 -16.20 12.70 11.38
N VAL A 191 -16.53 13.24 10.20
CA VAL A 191 -15.60 14.01 9.38
C VAL A 191 -15.47 15.44 9.90
N LYS A 192 -16.59 16.09 10.26
CA LYS A 192 -16.58 17.43 10.87
C LYS A 192 -15.71 17.50 12.11
N SER A 193 -15.72 16.48 12.94
CA SER A 193 -14.97 16.46 14.22
C SER A 193 -13.46 16.41 14.06
N VAL A 194 -12.95 16.16 12.85
CA VAL A 194 -11.50 16.08 12.55
C VAL A 194 -11.01 17.18 11.59
N ILE A 195 -11.93 17.98 11.02
CA ILE A 195 -11.60 19.21 10.29
C ILE A 195 -11.28 20.34 11.26
#